data_c6a2620c05e1b5a7758c1b2fdc9ab51b
#
_entry.id   c6a2620c05e1b5a7758c1b2fdc9ab51b
#
_cell.length_a   1.000
_cell.length_b   1.000
_cell.length_c   1.000
_cell.angle_alpha   90.00
_cell.angle_beta   90.00
_cell.angle_gamma   90.00
#
_symmetry.space_group_name_H-M   'P 1'
#
loop_
_entity.id
_entity.type
_entity.pdbx_description
1 polymer ?
#
loop_
_entity_poly.entity_id
_entity_poly.type
_entity_poly.pdbx_seq_one_letter_code
_entity_poly.pdbx_strand_id
1 'polypeptide(L)'
;MRYGLCVPNIGEFADARAVAGLARRAEDAGWDGFFVWDHVVFAFAAEAEVADVWTVLTTVALATERIRVGPMVTAVARRRPGTLARQTTTLDRLSGGRLVFGAGLGFTVEAEFGTWGESVEPRVLARRLDEGLEVLAGLWSGERVDFRGEHVTAADVVFRPTPVQRPRPPVWIGCNRPARRPLRRAARWDGVAPMIVDPADGSWNPTPGAVAEIVAGVDEHRRELPGGGGPFDVVITGRTDAREPDAAAAEVRRIAEAGATWWLEGFRPAPGEYDAALRRVEAGPPR
;
A
#
# COMPACT_ATOMS: atom_id res chain seq x y z
N MET A 1 -8.65 -8.07 13.92
CA MET A 1 -7.60 -7.79 12.93
C MET A 1 -7.99 -8.34 11.58
N ARG A 2 -7.58 -7.72 10.47
CA ARG A 2 -7.75 -8.20 9.10
C ARG A 2 -6.43 -8.74 8.56
N TYR A 3 -6.50 -9.62 7.57
CA TYR A 3 -5.35 -10.35 7.04
C TYR A 3 -5.26 -10.17 5.53
N GLY A 4 -4.12 -9.76 5.04
CA GLY A 4 -3.88 -9.59 3.62
C GLY A 4 -2.56 -10.20 3.15
N LEU A 5 -2.40 -10.26 1.85
CA LEU A 5 -1.14 -10.59 1.20
C LEU A 5 -0.52 -9.32 0.62
N CYS A 6 0.80 -9.23 0.64
CA CYS A 6 1.55 -8.17 0.00
C CYS A 6 2.63 -8.80 -0.89
N VAL A 7 2.41 -8.76 -2.21
CA VAL A 7 3.29 -9.39 -3.19
C VAL A 7 4.02 -8.34 -4.03
N PRO A 8 5.24 -8.63 -4.50
CA PRO A 8 5.90 -7.76 -5.47
C PRO A 8 5.19 -7.78 -6.83
N ASN A 9 5.48 -6.80 -7.69
CA ASN A 9 5.12 -6.81 -9.12
C ASN A 9 6.33 -7.22 -9.99
N ILE A 10 7.20 -8.09 -9.48
CA ILE A 10 8.54 -8.36 -9.98
C ILE A 10 8.76 -9.87 -10.08
N GLY A 11 9.50 -10.33 -11.09
CA GLY A 11 9.90 -11.73 -11.27
C GLY A 11 8.70 -12.65 -11.46
N GLU A 12 8.60 -13.71 -10.67
CA GLU A 12 7.47 -14.68 -10.74
C GLU A 12 6.09 -14.01 -10.55
N PHE A 13 6.03 -12.85 -9.90
CA PHE A 13 4.82 -12.05 -9.71
C PHE A 13 4.58 -11.01 -10.82
N ALA A 14 5.40 -10.96 -11.86
CA ALA A 14 5.17 -10.10 -13.02
C ALA A 14 4.10 -10.65 -13.98
N ASP A 15 3.75 -11.93 -13.88
CA ASP A 15 2.62 -12.50 -14.61
C ASP A 15 1.29 -12.12 -13.95
N ALA A 16 0.59 -11.15 -14.56
CA ALA A 16 -0.70 -10.67 -14.08
C ALA A 16 -1.78 -11.76 -13.98
N ARG A 17 -1.71 -12.82 -14.80
CA ARG A 17 -2.68 -13.93 -14.76
C ARG A 17 -2.40 -14.85 -13.56
N ALA A 18 -1.13 -15.15 -13.31
CA ALA A 18 -0.72 -15.91 -12.15
C ALA A 18 -1.09 -15.18 -10.84
N VAL A 19 -0.83 -13.87 -10.76
CA VAL A 19 -1.19 -13.04 -9.60
C VAL A 19 -2.71 -12.98 -9.40
N ALA A 20 -3.50 -12.85 -10.47
CA ALA A 20 -4.96 -12.89 -10.38
C ALA A 20 -5.47 -14.26 -9.86
N GLY A 21 -4.85 -15.37 -10.30
CA GLY A 21 -5.13 -16.72 -9.80
C GLY A 21 -4.80 -16.87 -8.30
N LEU A 22 -3.67 -16.32 -7.86
CA LEU A 22 -3.26 -16.31 -6.47
C LEU A 22 -4.25 -15.51 -5.60
N ALA A 23 -4.68 -14.33 -6.07
CA ALA A 23 -5.64 -13.48 -5.38
C ALA A 23 -7.02 -14.17 -5.23
N ARG A 24 -7.48 -14.89 -6.25
CA ARG A 24 -8.71 -15.69 -6.17
C ARG A 24 -8.61 -16.77 -5.09
N ARG A 25 -7.51 -17.54 -5.08
CA ARG A 25 -7.27 -18.55 -4.04
C ARG A 25 -7.20 -17.92 -2.65
N ALA A 26 -6.59 -16.74 -2.51
CA ALA A 26 -6.53 -16.02 -1.25
C ALA A 26 -7.94 -15.63 -0.77
N GLU A 27 -8.78 -15.12 -1.65
CA GLU A 27 -10.18 -14.83 -1.32
C GLU A 27 -10.96 -16.08 -0.88
N ASP A 28 -10.79 -17.18 -1.59
CA ASP A 28 -11.45 -18.46 -1.29
C ASP A 28 -10.96 -19.04 0.06
N ALA A 29 -9.67 -18.82 0.41
CA ALA A 29 -9.08 -19.23 1.69
C ALA A 29 -9.38 -18.26 2.86
N GLY A 30 -10.15 -17.19 2.63
CA GLY A 30 -10.62 -16.29 3.67
C GLY A 30 -9.67 -15.15 4.06
N TRP A 31 -8.76 -14.75 3.15
CA TRP A 31 -7.98 -13.53 3.31
C TRP A 31 -8.85 -12.29 3.02
N ASP A 32 -8.54 -11.17 3.68
CA ASP A 32 -9.32 -9.93 3.62
C ASP A 32 -8.76 -8.91 2.61
N GLY A 33 -7.49 -9.04 2.19
CA GLY A 33 -6.82 -8.09 1.30
C GLY A 33 -5.74 -8.71 0.42
N PHE A 34 -5.54 -8.14 -0.76
CA PHE A 34 -4.47 -8.49 -1.69
C PHE A 34 -3.82 -7.20 -2.23
N PHE A 35 -2.57 -7.00 -1.89
CA PHE A 35 -1.82 -5.79 -2.18
C PHE A 35 -0.59 -6.09 -3.03
N VAL A 36 -0.25 -5.17 -3.93
CA VAL A 36 0.85 -5.36 -4.88
C VAL A 36 1.81 -4.18 -4.80
N TRP A 37 3.11 -4.43 -4.83
CA TRP A 37 4.12 -3.37 -4.91
C TRP A 37 3.99 -2.57 -6.20
N ASP A 38 4.55 -1.35 -6.24
CA ASP A 38 4.55 -0.48 -7.41
C ASP A 38 6.00 -0.06 -7.77
N HIS A 39 6.76 -1.01 -8.31
CA HIS A 39 8.06 -0.73 -8.92
C HIS A 39 7.92 -0.55 -10.42
N VAL A 40 8.76 0.34 -11.01
CA VAL A 40 8.91 0.52 -12.47
C VAL A 40 10.18 -0.19 -12.95
N VAL A 41 11.20 -0.17 -12.11
CA VAL A 41 12.44 -0.93 -12.28
C VAL A 41 12.82 -1.53 -10.94
N PHE A 42 13.62 -2.59 -10.95
CA PHE A 42 14.07 -3.18 -9.68
C PHE A 42 15.59 -3.04 -9.54
N ALA A 43 16.03 -2.11 -8.69
CA ALA A 43 17.42 -1.75 -8.52
C ALA A 43 18.36 -2.90 -8.10
N PHE A 44 17.81 -3.94 -7.47
CA PHE A 44 18.58 -5.09 -6.97
C PHE A 44 18.71 -6.24 -7.99
N ALA A 45 17.99 -6.17 -9.11
CA ALA A 45 18.08 -7.11 -10.23
C ALA A 45 17.65 -6.39 -11.51
N ALA A 46 18.61 -5.84 -12.22
CA ALA A 46 18.36 -4.98 -13.40
C ALA A 46 17.63 -5.68 -14.55
N GLU A 47 17.75 -7.01 -14.65
CA GLU A 47 17.09 -7.82 -15.69
C GLU A 47 15.77 -8.46 -15.20
N ALA A 48 15.32 -8.14 -13.99
CA ALA A 48 14.07 -8.69 -13.49
C ALA A 48 12.86 -8.16 -14.30
N GLU A 49 11.96 -9.05 -14.64
CA GLU A 49 10.67 -8.67 -15.21
C GLU A 49 9.85 -7.87 -14.19
N VAL A 50 9.26 -6.75 -14.62
CA VAL A 50 8.44 -5.87 -13.77
C VAL A 50 7.12 -5.58 -14.49
N ALA A 51 6.01 -5.87 -13.83
CA ALA A 51 4.68 -5.58 -14.36
C ALA A 51 4.15 -4.23 -13.89
N ASP A 52 3.27 -3.60 -14.69
CA ASP A 52 2.53 -2.42 -14.25
C ASP A 52 1.50 -2.77 -13.17
N VAL A 53 1.62 -2.14 -12.00
CA VAL A 53 0.78 -2.44 -10.84
C VAL A 53 -0.70 -2.23 -11.10
N TRP A 54 -1.09 -1.19 -11.87
CA TRP A 54 -2.50 -0.87 -12.13
C TRP A 54 -3.14 -1.89 -13.05
N THR A 55 -2.37 -2.42 -14.01
CA THR A 55 -2.80 -3.53 -14.87
C THR A 55 -2.95 -4.81 -14.06
N VAL A 56 -1.99 -5.14 -13.19
CA VAL A 56 -2.07 -6.31 -12.29
C VAL A 56 -3.26 -6.19 -11.35
N LEU A 57 -3.46 -5.05 -10.69
CA LEU A 57 -4.59 -4.84 -9.79
C LEU A 57 -5.95 -4.89 -10.51
N THR A 58 -5.99 -4.54 -11.80
CA THR A 58 -7.20 -4.70 -12.61
C THR A 58 -7.55 -6.17 -12.78
N THR A 59 -6.56 -7.04 -13.09
CA THR A 59 -6.81 -8.48 -13.20
C THR A 59 -7.21 -9.10 -11.87
N VAL A 60 -6.58 -8.68 -10.76
CA VAL A 60 -6.96 -9.09 -9.39
C VAL A 60 -8.40 -8.69 -9.07
N ALA A 61 -8.79 -7.45 -9.37
CA ALA A 61 -10.14 -6.96 -9.10
C ALA A 61 -11.23 -7.71 -9.88
N LEU A 62 -10.91 -8.14 -11.13
CA LEU A 62 -11.81 -8.93 -11.96
C LEU A 62 -11.90 -10.40 -11.52
N ALA A 63 -10.84 -10.93 -10.93
CA ALA A 63 -10.78 -12.32 -10.46
C ALA A 63 -11.41 -12.53 -9.08
N THR A 64 -11.71 -11.46 -8.34
CA THR A 64 -12.17 -11.48 -6.95
C THR A 64 -13.44 -10.65 -6.75
N GLU A 65 -14.19 -10.90 -5.66
CA GLU A 65 -15.47 -10.23 -5.40
C GLU A 65 -15.53 -9.48 -4.06
N ARG A 66 -14.74 -9.89 -3.05
CA ARG A 66 -14.85 -9.40 -1.66
C ARG A 66 -13.58 -8.78 -1.13
N ILE A 67 -12.43 -9.36 -1.49
CA ILE A 67 -11.11 -9.00 -0.96
C ILE A 67 -10.75 -7.55 -1.29
N ARG A 68 -10.20 -6.81 -0.34
CA ARG A 68 -9.64 -5.47 -0.59
C ARG A 68 -8.46 -5.56 -1.52
N VAL A 69 -8.30 -4.59 -2.42
CA VAL A 69 -7.22 -4.56 -3.41
C VAL A 69 -6.54 -3.20 -3.44
N GLY A 70 -5.25 -3.17 -3.66
CA GLY A 70 -4.55 -1.88 -3.78
C GLY A 70 -3.04 -1.99 -3.95
N PRO A 71 -2.38 -0.89 -4.32
CA PRO A 71 -0.93 -0.82 -4.32
C PRO A 71 -0.39 -0.74 -2.88
N MET A 72 0.79 -1.31 -2.64
CA MET A 72 1.47 -1.20 -1.34
C MET A 72 2.98 -0.97 -1.54
N VAL A 73 3.40 0.25 -1.86
CA VAL A 73 2.62 1.48 -2.03
C VAL A 73 2.96 2.14 -3.37
N THR A 74 2.04 2.93 -3.92
CA THR A 74 2.33 3.78 -5.09
C THR A 74 3.20 4.96 -4.69
N ALA A 75 4.29 5.18 -5.43
CA ALA A 75 5.11 6.38 -5.34
C ALA A 75 4.39 7.56 -6.05
N VAL A 76 3.59 8.33 -5.31
CA VAL A 76 2.73 9.38 -5.87
C VAL A 76 3.55 10.44 -6.61
N ALA A 77 4.73 10.79 -6.11
CA ALA A 77 5.62 11.78 -6.70
C ALA A 77 6.08 11.44 -8.13
N ARG A 78 6.07 10.17 -8.53
CA ARG A 78 6.41 9.67 -9.87
C ARG A 78 5.26 9.76 -10.85
N ARG A 79 4.04 10.02 -10.39
CA ARG A 79 2.83 9.90 -11.21
C ARG A 79 2.17 11.25 -11.44
N ARG A 80 1.61 11.44 -12.63
CA ARG A 80 0.78 12.60 -12.92
C ARG A 80 -0.57 12.45 -12.20
N PRO A 81 -1.01 13.41 -11.38
CA PRO A 81 -2.21 13.29 -10.55
C PRO A 81 -3.47 12.97 -11.35
N GLY A 82 -3.67 13.59 -12.50
CA GLY A 82 -4.84 13.32 -13.35
C GLY A 82 -4.89 11.88 -13.88
N THR A 83 -3.73 11.30 -14.28
CA THR A 83 -3.64 9.90 -14.70
C THR A 83 -3.90 8.98 -13.53
N LEU A 84 -3.26 9.24 -12.38
CA LEU A 84 -3.42 8.44 -11.17
C LEU A 84 -4.87 8.49 -10.64
N ALA A 85 -5.51 9.68 -10.66
CA ALA A 85 -6.92 9.82 -10.31
C ALA A 85 -7.82 8.97 -11.23
N ARG A 86 -7.48 8.89 -12.51
CA ARG A 86 -8.24 8.08 -13.48
C ARG A 86 -8.08 6.59 -13.20
N GLN A 87 -6.85 6.13 -12.96
CA GLN A 87 -6.54 4.73 -12.61
C GLN A 87 -7.25 4.31 -11.32
N THR A 88 -7.11 5.09 -10.25
CA THR A 88 -7.72 4.81 -8.94
C THR A 88 -9.24 4.82 -8.99
N THR A 89 -9.84 5.82 -9.64
CA THR A 89 -11.30 5.90 -9.79
C THR A 89 -11.85 4.73 -10.59
N THR A 90 -11.17 4.36 -11.68
CA THR A 90 -11.61 3.26 -12.54
C THR A 90 -11.52 1.93 -11.78
N LEU A 91 -10.41 1.69 -11.08
CA LEU A 91 -10.22 0.47 -10.29
C LEU A 91 -11.23 0.40 -9.13
N ASP A 92 -11.49 1.52 -8.44
CA ASP A 92 -12.48 1.55 -7.36
C ASP A 92 -13.89 1.18 -7.87
N ARG A 93 -14.28 1.73 -9.00
CA ARG A 93 -15.57 1.42 -9.63
C ARG A 93 -15.63 -0.02 -10.15
N LEU A 94 -14.58 -0.49 -10.80
CA LEU A 94 -14.48 -1.86 -11.30
C LEU A 94 -14.56 -2.89 -10.19
N SER A 95 -13.91 -2.63 -9.08
CA SER A 95 -13.92 -3.50 -7.89
C SER A 95 -15.17 -3.35 -7.01
N GLY A 96 -16.11 -2.44 -7.33
CA GLY A 96 -17.28 -2.18 -6.49
C GLY A 96 -16.94 -1.55 -5.14
N GLY A 97 -15.88 -0.70 -5.07
CA GLY A 97 -15.50 0.01 -3.84
C GLY A 97 -14.56 -0.78 -2.95
N ARG A 98 -13.72 -1.67 -3.51
CA ARG A 98 -12.74 -2.46 -2.75
C ARG A 98 -11.32 -1.87 -2.74
N LEU A 99 -11.08 -0.79 -3.49
CA LEU A 99 -9.77 -0.15 -3.52
C LEU A 99 -9.36 0.39 -2.14
N VAL A 100 -8.13 0.11 -1.75
CA VAL A 100 -7.39 0.82 -0.71
C VAL A 100 -6.15 1.40 -1.36
N PHE A 101 -5.97 2.71 -1.27
CA PHE A 101 -4.88 3.40 -1.93
C PHE A 101 -3.67 3.53 -1.01
N GLY A 102 -2.71 2.63 -1.15
CA GLY A 102 -1.40 2.75 -0.51
C GLY A 102 -0.56 3.82 -1.22
N ALA A 103 -0.08 4.82 -0.50
CA ALA A 103 0.68 5.95 -1.01
C ALA A 103 2.00 6.14 -0.25
N GLY A 104 3.08 6.42 -0.95
CA GLY A 104 4.40 6.63 -0.36
C GLY A 104 5.32 7.49 -1.21
N LEU A 105 6.55 7.65 -0.71
CA LEU A 105 7.61 8.36 -1.43
C LEU A 105 8.25 7.51 -2.54
N GLY A 106 8.08 6.19 -2.49
CA GLY A 106 8.85 5.24 -3.28
C GLY A 106 10.09 4.71 -2.53
N PHE A 107 10.69 3.72 -3.10
CA PHE A 107 11.90 3.06 -2.61
C PHE A 107 12.96 3.07 -3.72
N THR A 108 14.26 2.99 -3.40
CA THR A 108 15.35 3.05 -4.40
C THR A 108 15.22 4.23 -5.38
N VAL A 109 15.07 5.45 -4.83
CA VAL A 109 14.70 6.65 -5.59
C VAL A 109 15.62 6.95 -6.78
N GLU A 110 16.90 6.61 -6.73
CA GLU A 110 17.84 6.79 -7.86
C GLU A 110 17.40 5.96 -9.08
N ALA A 111 17.01 4.71 -8.88
CA ALA A 111 16.55 3.85 -9.97
C ALA A 111 15.12 4.21 -10.44
N GLU A 112 14.26 4.53 -9.49
CA GLU A 112 12.83 4.76 -9.75
C GLU A 112 12.49 6.16 -10.27
N PHE A 113 13.37 7.15 -10.02
CA PHE A 113 13.21 8.55 -10.40
C PHE A 113 14.42 9.10 -11.18
N GLY A 114 15.63 8.96 -10.63
CA GLY A 114 16.86 9.52 -11.22
C GLY A 114 17.14 9.00 -12.62
N THR A 115 16.92 7.72 -12.87
CA THR A 115 17.03 7.09 -14.20
C THR A 115 16.18 7.80 -15.27
N TRP A 116 15.06 8.39 -14.86
CA TRP A 116 14.11 9.07 -15.75
C TRP A 116 14.29 10.59 -15.76
N GLY A 117 15.37 11.11 -15.16
CA GLY A 117 15.65 12.53 -15.07
C GLY A 117 14.73 13.28 -14.08
N GLU A 118 14.04 12.56 -13.20
CA GLU A 118 13.23 13.16 -12.16
C GLU A 118 14.05 13.46 -10.90
N SER A 119 13.52 14.38 -10.07
CA SER A 119 14.16 14.73 -8.80
C SER A 119 14.22 13.55 -7.84
N VAL A 120 15.38 13.34 -7.24
CA VAL A 120 15.62 12.37 -6.15
C VAL A 120 15.70 13.02 -4.78
N GLU A 121 15.56 14.35 -4.73
CA GLU A 121 15.59 15.13 -3.50
C GLU A 121 14.43 14.75 -2.56
N PRO A 122 14.70 14.25 -1.33
CA PRO A 122 13.65 13.77 -0.43
C PRO A 122 12.60 14.84 -0.06
N ARG A 123 13.00 16.11 -0.01
CA ARG A 123 12.08 17.21 0.29
C ARG A 123 11.12 17.48 -0.87
N VAL A 124 11.63 17.42 -2.11
CA VAL A 124 10.83 17.56 -3.34
C VAL A 124 9.84 16.41 -3.44
N LEU A 125 10.31 15.17 -3.26
CA LEU A 125 9.44 13.98 -3.29
C LEU A 125 8.36 14.04 -2.20
N ALA A 126 8.73 14.46 -0.97
CA ALA A 126 7.76 14.61 0.12
C ALA A 126 6.70 15.68 -0.19
N ARG A 127 7.09 16.79 -0.78
CA ARG A 127 6.18 17.86 -1.19
C ARG A 127 5.25 17.39 -2.31
N ARG A 128 5.80 16.76 -3.35
CA ARG A 128 5.00 16.18 -4.45
C ARG A 128 4.01 15.12 -3.95
N LEU A 129 4.38 14.31 -2.95
CA LEU A 129 3.46 13.37 -2.31
C LEU A 129 2.31 14.09 -1.63
N ASP A 130 2.61 15.11 -0.80
CA ASP A 130 1.59 15.85 -0.05
C ASP A 130 0.63 16.59 -1.01
N GLU A 131 1.15 17.34 -1.97
CA GLU A 131 0.35 18.05 -2.99
C GLU A 131 -0.43 17.08 -3.90
N GLY A 132 0.21 15.98 -4.31
CA GLY A 132 -0.44 14.95 -5.14
C GLY A 132 -1.63 14.30 -4.44
N LEU A 133 -1.50 13.98 -3.15
CA LEU A 133 -2.60 13.42 -2.36
C LEU A 133 -3.75 14.42 -2.17
N GLU A 134 -3.44 15.71 -1.97
CA GLU A 134 -4.46 16.75 -1.85
C GLU A 134 -5.25 16.92 -3.16
N VAL A 135 -4.54 16.96 -4.29
CA VAL A 135 -5.17 17.01 -5.62
C VAL A 135 -6.00 15.76 -5.88
N LEU A 136 -5.49 14.55 -5.55
CA LEU A 136 -6.25 13.32 -5.72
C LEU A 136 -7.55 13.33 -4.89
N ALA A 137 -7.49 13.76 -3.63
CA ALA A 137 -8.68 13.85 -2.78
C ALA A 137 -9.73 14.81 -3.36
N GLY A 138 -9.29 15.96 -3.88
CA GLY A 138 -10.15 16.89 -4.60
C GLY A 138 -10.76 16.28 -5.86
N LEU A 139 -9.96 15.60 -6.69
CA LEU A 139 -10.45 14.97 -7.92
C LEU A 139 -11.45 13.83 -7.63
N TRP A 140 -11.25 13.06 -6.56
CA TRP A 140 -12.17 11.99 -6.14
C TRP A 140 -13.51 12.51 -5.61
N SER A 141 -13.55 13.74 -5.09
CA SER A 141 -14.81 14.35 -4.60
C SER A 141 -15.80 14.59 -5.74
N GLY A 142 -15.31 14.84 -6.96
CA GLY A 142 -16.11 15.26 -8.11
C GLY A 142 -16.50 16.73 -8.08
N GLU A 143 -16.06 17.48 -7.08
CA GLU A 143 -16.20 18.92 -7.01
C GLU A 143 -15.19 19.63 -7.95
N ARG A 144 -15.37 20.93 -8.13
CA ARG A 144 -14.42 21.74 -8.89
C ARG A 144 -13.12 21.92 -8.08
N VAL A 145 -11.99 21.61 -8.72
CA VAL A 145 -10.65 21.70 -8.12
C VAL A 145 -9.88 22.81 -8.81
N ASP A 146 -9.39 23.76 -8.04
CA ASP A 146 -8.38 24.76 -8.46
C ASP A 146 -7.24 24.72 -7.41
N PHE A 147 -6.21 23.96 -7.70
CA PHE A 147 -5.06 23.75 -6.83
C PHE A 147 -3.78 24.25 -7.51
N ARG A 148 -3.00 25.06 -6.79
CA ARG A 148 -1.72 25.61 -7.25
C ARG A 148 -0.67 25.42 -6.18
N GLY A 149 -0.01 24.24 -6.21
CA GLY A 149 1.11 23.91 -5.35
C GLY A 149 2.46 24.37 -5.93
N GLU A 150 3.51 24.02 -5.22
CA GLU A 150 4.90 24.26 -5.65
C GLU A 150 5.30 23.35 -6.82
N HIS A 151 4.79 22.11 -6.84
CA HIS A 151 5.14 21.08 -7.82
C HIS A 151 3.94 20.52 -8.59
N VAL A 152 2.73 20.68 -8.07
CA VAL A 152 1.52 20.13 -8.67
C VAL A 152 0.50 21.23 -8.92
N THR A 153 -0.12 21.20 -10.08
CA THR A 153 -1.20 22.13 -10.45
C THR A 153 -2.37 21.34 -11.02
N ALA A 154 -3.58 21.69 -10.59
CA ALA A 154 -4.86 21.25 -11.17
C ALA A 154 -5.78 22.47 -11.27
N ALA A 155 -5.78 23.13 -12.43
CA ALA A 155 -6.46 24.40 -12.62
C ALA A 155 -7.88 24.20 -13.14
N ASP A 156 -8.87 24.61 -12.38
CA ASP A 156 -10.27 24.73 -12.76
C ASP A 156 -10.85 23.44 -13.39
N VAL A 157 -10.65 22.29 -12.74
CA VAL A 157 -11.06 20.98 -13.26
C VAL A 157 -12.20 20.35 -12.46
N VAL A 158 -13.19 19.81 -13.16
CA VAL A 158 -14.20 18.89 -12.61
C VAL A 158 -13.89 17.48 -13.12
N PHE A 159 -13.72 16.52 -12.17
CA PHE A 159 -13.26 15.19 -12.50
C PHE A 159 -14.35 14.14 -12.27
N ARG A 160 -14.85 13.55 -13.36
CA ARG A 160 -15.92 12.55 -13.32
C ARG A 160 -15.59 11.36 -14.23
N PRO A 161 -16.10 10.14 -13.92
CA PRO A 161 -16.89 9.80 -12.74
C PRO A 161 -16.08 9.86 -11.45
N THR A 162 -16.75 9.89 -10.31
CA THR A 162 -16.12 9.76 -8.99
C THR A 162 -15.94 8.28 -8.60
N PRO A 163 -15.08 7.94 -7.66
CA PRO A 163 -15.05 6.62 -7.02
C PRO A 163 -16.43 6.20 -6.49
N VAL A 164 -16.61 4.91 -6.19
CA VAL A 164 -17.83 4.41 -5.52
C VAL A 164 -17.77 4.73 -4.03
N GLN A 165 -16.58 4.58 -3.43
CA GLN A 165 -16.37 4.83 -2.01
C GLN A 165 -16.54 6.31 -1.66
N ARG A 166 -17.14 6.59 -0.49
CA ARG A 166 -17.38 7.94 0.02
C ARG A 166 -16.71 8.14 1.38
N PRO A 167 -16.10 9.29 1.63
CA PRO A 167 -15.92 10.45 0.71
C PRO A 167 -14.94 10.15 -0.43
N ARG A 168 -14.08 9.12 -0.29
CA ARG A 168 -13.06 8.67 -1.25
C ARG A 168 -12.57 7.25 -0.89
N PRO A 169 -11.76 6.59 -1.72
CA PRO A 169 -11.04 5.38 -1.31
C PRO A 169 -10.16 5.67 -0.07
N PRO A 170 -10.06 4.71 0.88
CA PRO A 170 -9.14 4.84 2.01
C PRO A 170 -7.69 4.99 1.53
N VAL A 171 -6.94 5.86 2.19
CA VAL A 171 -5.53 6.13 1.89
C VAL A 171 -4.65 5.65 3.04
N TRP A 172 -3.73 4.73 2.78
CA TRP A 172 -2.71 4.29 3.72
C TRP A 172 -1.35 4.87 3.35
N ILE A 173 -0.68 5.49 4.29
CA ILE A 173 0.62 6.12 4.06
C ILE A 173 1.74 5.16 4.41
N GLY A 174 2.53 4.79 3.40
CA GLY A 174 3.75 4.02 3.59
C GLY A 174 4.88 4.85 4.18
N CYS A 175 5.67 4.26 5.06
CA CYS A 175 6.89 4.85 5.58
C CYS A 175 7.94 3.78 5.89
N ASN A 176 9.21 4.08 5.60
CA ASN A 176 10.32 3.13 5.79
C ASN A 176 10.84 3.08 7.23
N ARG A 177 10.47 4.06 8.05
CA ARG A 177 10.81 4.12 9.48
C ARG A 177 9.74 4.91 10.21
N PRO A 178 9.40 4.56 11.45
CA PRO A 178 8.53 5.35 12.29
C PRO A 178 9.27 6.65 12.69
N ALA A 179 9.19 7.67 11.84
CA ALA A 179 9.74 8.99 12.10
C ALA A 179 8.60 10.00 12.20
N ARG A 180 8.79 11.07 12.99
CA ARG A 180 7.75 12.06 13.28
C ARG A 180 7.06 12.62 12.03
N ARG A 181 7.80 12.95 10.97
CA ARG A 181 7.23 13.55 9.73
C ARG A 181 6.32 12.58 8.96
N PRO A 182 6.73 11.33 8.67
CA PRO A 182 5.83 10.34 8.06
C PRO A 182 4.59 10.03 8.91
N LEU A 183 4.71 9.90 10.24
CA LEU A 183 3.58 9.65 11.12
C LEU A 183 2.60 10.85 11.14
N ARG A 184 3.10 12.08 11.16
CA ARG A 184 2.27 13.28 11.04
C ARG A 184 1.53 13.34 9.70
N ARG A 185 2.14 12.88 8.60
CA ARG A 185 1.47 12.77 7.31
C ARG A 185 0.37 11.72 7.39
N ALA A 186 0.68 10.52 7.88
CA ALA A 186 -0.27 9.43 8.00
C ALA A 186 -1.50 9.80 8.83
N ALA A 187 -1.31 10.55 9.91
CA ALA A 187 -2.38 11.02 10.80
C ALA A 187 -3.49 11.82 10.09
N ARG A 188 -3.19 12.43 8.93
CA ARG A 188 -4.15 13.18 8.10
C ARG A 188 -4.99 12.28 7.17
N TRP A 189 -4.69 10.99 7.09
CA TRP A 189 -5.30 10.01 6.20
C TRP A 189 -5.93 8.86 6.99
N ASP A 190 -6.19 7.73 6.35
CA ASP A 190 -7.00 6.64 6.92
C ASP A 190 -6.15 5.51 7.51
N GLY A 191 -4.82 5.54 7.33
CA GLY A 191 -3.95 4.52 7.90
C GLY A 191 -2.46 4.76 7.65
N VAL A 192 -1.65 3.99 8.36
CA VAL A 192 -0.20 3.93 8.23
C VAL A 192 0.25 2.51 7.89
N ALA A 193 1.16 2.38 6.93
CA ALA A 193 1.78 1.12 6.52
C ALA A 193 3.32 1.24 6.65
N PRO A 194 3.87 1.07 7.87
CA PRO A 194 5.30 1.15 8.09
C PRO A 194 6.00 -0.11 7.61
N MET A 195 7.15 0.05 6.97
CA MET A 195 8.05 -1.04 6.67
C MET A 195 9.06 -1.19 7.81
N ILE A 196 8.85 -2.19 8.66
CA ILE A 196 9.70 -2.51 9.81
C ILE A 196 10.62 -3.65 9.38
N VAL A 197 11.90 -3.34 9.20
CA VAL A 197 12.89 -4.32 8.76
C VAL A 197 14.05 -4.41 9.75
N ASP A 198 14.63 -5.58 9.86
CA ASP A 198 15.90 -5.79 10.57
C ASP A 198 17.03 -5.11 9.77
N PRO A 199 17.81 -4.23 10.38
CA PRO A 199 18.90 -3.55 9.69
C PRO A 199 20.05 -4.47 9.28
N ALA A 200 20.15 -5.67 9.86
CA ALA A 200 21.24 -6.60 9.60
C ALA A 200 21.04 -7.35 8.27
N ASP A 201 19.82 -7.75 7.95
CA ASP A 201 19.52 -8.58 6.76
C ASP A 201 18.36 -8.06 5.92
N GLY A 202 17.70 -6.96 6.33
CA GLY A 202 16.54 -6.38 5.66
C GLY A 202 15.28 -7.26 5.72
N SER A 203 15.24 -8.29 6.55
CA SER A 203 14.03 -9.08 6.78
C SER A 203 12.94 -8.25 7.44
N TRP A 204 11.67 -8.58 7.17
CA TRP A 204 10.58 -7.99 7.93
C TRP A 204 10.62 -8.54 9.35
N ASN A 205 10.77 -7.64 10.31
CA ASN A 205 10.87 -7.99 11.74
C ASN A 205 10.01 -7.05 12.59
N PRO A 206 8.66 -7.10 12.43
CA PRO A 206 7.77 -6.29 13.24
C PRO A 206 7.74 -6.82 14.67
N THR A 207 8.12 -5.98 15.62
CA THR A 207 8.01 -6.29 17.05
C THR A 207 6.82 -5.58 17.67
N PRO A 208 6.17 -6.15 18.71
CA PRO A 208 5.08 -5.47 19.41
C PRO A 208 5.46 -4.07 19.91
N GLY A 209 6.70 -3.90 20.40
CA GLY A 209 7.20 -2.60 20.85
C GLY A 209 7.25 -1.57 19.73
N ALA A 210 7.79 -1.93 18.55
CA ALA A 210 7.83 -1.04 17.40
C ALA A 210 6.42 -0.66 16.90
N VAL A 211 5.48 -1.60 16.96
CA VAL A 211 4.07 -1.34 16.60
C VAL A 211 3.43 -0.36 17.58
N ALA A 212 3.61 -0.57 18.88
CA ALA A 212 3.09 0.31 19.93
C ALA A 212 3.65 1.74 19.83
N GLU A 213 4.94 1.89 19.48
CA GLU A 213 5.55 3.21 19.24
C GLU A 213 4.91 3.93 18.03
N ILE A 214 4.61 3.20 16.95
CA ILE A 214 3.94 3.74 15.77
C ILE A 214 2.53 4.19 16.11
N VAL A 215 1.77 3.36 16.82
CA VAL A 215 0.41 3.69 17.27
C VAL A 215 0.44 4.96 18.12
N ALA A 216 1.30 5.00 19.15
CA ALA A 216 1.42 6.16 20.01
C ALA A 216 1.80 7.44 19.24
N GLY A 217 2.76 7.34 18.31
CA GLY A 217 3.21 8.47 17.49
C GLY A 217 2.13 8.99 16.51
N VAL A 218 1.32 8.10 15.96
CA VAL A 218 0.17 8.52 15.12
C VAL A 218 -0.91 9.14 15.97
N ASP A 219 -1.26 8.54 17.12
CA ASP A 219 -2.29 9.03 18.02
C ASP A 219 -1.97 10.41 18.59
N GLU A 220 -0.70 10.70 18.89
CA GLU A 220 -0.25 12.03 19.27
C GLU A 220 -0.67 13.08 18.23
N HIS A 221 -0.39 12.81 16.95
CA HIS A 221 -0.73 13.74 15.88
C HIS A 221 -2.24 13.79 15.57
N ARG A 222 -2.93 12.68 15.66
CA ARG A 222 -4.38 12.59 15.40
C ARG A 222 -5.22 13.36 16.42
N ARG A 223 -4.79 13.39 17.69
CA ARG A 223 -5.48 14.16 18.74
C ARG A 223 -5.57 15.66 18.45
N GLU A 224 -4.65 16.18 17.64
CA GLU A 224 -4.61 17.59 17.25
C GLU A 224 -5.47 17.90 16.02
N LEU A 225 -6.00 16.87 15.32
CA LEU A 225 -6.74 17.03 14.07
C LEU A 225 -8.25 16.97 14.28
N PRO A 226 -9.04 17.81 13.58
CA PRO A 226 -10.49 17.65 13.51
C PRO A 226 -10.85 16.26 12.99
N GLY A 227 -11.67 15.52 13.73
CA GLY A 227 -12.07 14.16 13.36
C GLY A 227 -10.99 13.07 13.60
N GLY A 228 -9.91 13.40 14.29
CA GLY A 228 -8.80 12.46 14.55
C GLY A 228 -9.16 11.22 15.40
N GLY A 229 -10.33 11.19 16.05
CA GLY A 229 -10.85 10.01 16.75
C GLY A 229 -11.58 8.99 15.86
N GLY A 230 -11.68 9.23 14.55
CA GLY A 230 -12.28 8.27 13.60
C GLY A 230 -11.47 6.99 13.39
N PRO A 231 -12.00 6.01 12.63
CA PRO A 231 -11.28 4.79 12.27
C PRO A 231 -9.93 5.08 11.64
N PHE A 232 -8.93 4.26 11.98
CA PHE A 232 -7.58 4.38 11.43
C PHE A 232 -6.93 3.01 11.36
N ASP A 233 -6.33 2.68 10.22
CA ASP A 233 -5.66 1.40 10.04
C ASP A 233 -4.15 1.50 10.35
N VAL A 234 -3.66 0.55 11.15
CA VAL A 234 -2.25 0.30 11.37
C VAL A 234 -1.90 -1.02 10.69
N VAL A 235 -1.17 -0.93 9.59
CA VAL A 235 -0.97 -2.02 8.63
C VAL A 235 0.46 -2.53 8.76
N ILE A 236 0.62 -3.72 9.30
CA ILE A 236 1.94 -4.31 9.55
C ILE A 236 2.22 -5.41 8.54
N THR A 237 3.35 -5.30 7.86
CA THR A 237 3.86 -6.37 6.98
C THR A 237 4.89 -7.20 7.75
N GLY A 238 4.73 -8.50 7.69
CA GLY A 238 5.65 -9.48 8.25
C GLY A 238 5.61 -10.77 7.44
N ARG A 239 6.23 -11.82 7.99
CA ARG A 239 6.24 -13.14 7.35
C ARG A 239 6.12 -14.21 8.40
N THR A 240 5.14 -15.11 8.22
CA THR A 240 4.92 -16.25 9.11
C THR A 240 5.24 -17.57 8.39
N ASP A 241 5.55 -18.62 9.15
CA ASP A 241 5.74 -19.96 8.59
C ASP A 241 4.39 -20.69 8.54
N ALA A 242 3.93 -21.04 7.34
CA ALA A 242 2.70 -21.80 7.15
C ALA A 242 2.73 -23.22 7.77
N ARG A 243 3.93 -23.75 8.04
CA ARG A 243 4.13 -25.07 8.68
C ARG A 243 3.97 -25.02 10.19
N GLU A 244 3.97 -23.82 10.78
CA GLU A 244 3.90 -23.58 12.23
C GLU A 244 2.66 -22.71 12.56
N PRO A 245 1.44 -23.20 12.30
CA PRO A 245 0.23 -22.36 12.35
C PRO A 245 -0.02 -21.76 13.73
N ASP A 246 0.22 -22.49 14.82
CA ASP A 246 0.02 -22.01 16.18
C ASP A 246 1.03 -20.90 16.54
N ALA A 247 2.29 -21.07 16.15
CA ALA A 247 3.33 -20.05 16.33
C ALA A 247 3.04 -18.80 15.53
N ALA A 248 2.63 -18.96 14.26
CA ALA A 248 2.20 -17.87 13.40
C ALA A 248 1.01 -17.09 13.99
N ALA A 249 -0.03 -17.78 14.45
CA ALA A 249 -1.18 -17.16 15.10
C ALA A 249 -0.79 -16.43 16.40
N ALA A 250 0.08 -17.02 17.22
CA ALA A 250 0.55 -16.40 18.44
C ALA A 250 1.40 -15.13 18.18
N GLU A 251 2.25 -15.16 17.15
CA GLU A 251 3.04 -14.00 16.73
C GLU A 251 2.12 -12.85 16.29
N VAL A 252 1.22 -13.14 15.36
CA VAL A 252 0.32 -12.14 14.80
C VAL A 252 -0.65 -11.59 15.85
N ARG A 253 -1.07 -12.39 16.82
CA ARG A 253 -1.88 -11.93 17.97
C ARG A 253 -1.14 -10.89 18.81
N ARG A 254 0.15 -11.11 19.11
CA ARG A 254 0.96 -10.11 19.86
C ARG A 254 1.09 -8.78 19.09
N ILE A 255 1.17 -8.85 17.79
CA ILE A 255 1.18 -7.65 16.91
C ILE A 255 -0.19 -6.95 16.94
N ALA A 256 -1.30 -7.70 16.93
CA ALA A 256 -2.64 -7.14 17.08
C ALA A 256 -2.85 -6.47 18.44
N GLU A 257 -2.41 -7.11 19.54
CA GLU A 257 -2.48 -6.57 20.90
C GLU A 257 -1.68 -5.27 21.06
N ALA A 258 -0.62 -5.09 20.27
CA ALA A 258 0.14 -3.85 20.18
C ALA A 258 -0.54 -2.74 19.37
N GLY A 259 -1.71 -3.00 18.77
CA GLY A 259 -2.56 -2.02 18.09
C GLY A 259 -2.59 -2.11 16.57
N ALA A 260 -2.02 -3.14 15.96
CA ALA A 260 -2.18 -3.37 14.52
C ALA A 260 -3.63 -3.76 14.18
N THR A 261 -4.17 -3.21 13.08
CA THR A 261 -5.50 -3.53 12.56
C THR A 261 -5.46 -4.48 11.37
N TRP A 262 -4.32 -4.49 10.65
CA TRP A 262 -4.03 -5.37 9.53
C TRP A 262 -2.69 -6.07 9.70
N TRP A 263 -2.67 -7.34 9.34
CA TRP A 263 -1.46 -8.11 9.07
C TRP A 263 -1.36 -8.37 7.57
N LEU A 264 -0.23 -8.01 6.96
CA LEU A 264 0.06 -8.36 5.57
C LEU A 264 1.19 -9.39 5.53
N GLU A 265 0.88 -10.56 5.00
CA GLU A 265 1.89 -11.57 4.71
C GLU A 265 2.71 -11.12 3.50
N GLY A 266 4.00 -10.87 3.71
CA GLY A 266 4.89 -10.29 2.72
C GLY A 266 5.69 -11.33 1.95
N PHE A 267 5.86 -11.11 0.64
CA PHE A 267 6.68 -11.93 -0.26
C PHE A 267 7.74 -11.09 -0.94
N ARG A 268 8.84 -11.72 -1.35
CA ARG A 268 9.97 -11.06 -1.99
C ARG A 268 10.08 -11.47 -3.46
N PRO A 269 10.73 -10.66 -4.32
CA PRO A 269 10.98 -11.04 -5.71
C PRO A 269 12.22 -11.96 -5.79
N ALA A 270 12.07 -13.19 -5.33
CA ALA A 270 13.12 -14.21 -5.34
C ALA A 270 12.57 -15.53 -5.88
N PRO A 271 13.42 -16.41 -6.46
CA PRO A 271 13.00 -17.71 -6.95
C PRO A 271 12.28 -18.56 -5.89
N GLY A 272 11.15 -19.14 -6.24
CA GLY A 272 10.32 -19.98 -5.37
C GLY A 272 9.41 -19.21 -4.40
N GLU A 273 9.41 -17.88 -4.43
CA GLU A 273 8.52 -17.08 -3.59
C GLU A 273 7.05 -17.16 -4.02
N TYR A 274 6.78 -17.37 -5.31
CA TYR A 274 5.42 -17.60 -5.78
C TYR A 274 4.84 -18.89 -5.22
N ASP A 275 5.62 -19.98 -5.22
CA ASP A 275 5.22 -21.25 -4.60
C ASP A 275 5.06 -21.11 -3.07
N ALA A 276 5.91 -20.32 -2.43
CA ALA A 276 5.75 -20.02 -1.00
C ALA A 276 4.45 -19.26 -0.74
N ALA A 277 4.08 -18.31 -1.61
CA ALA A 277 2.82 -17.59 -1.53
C ALA A 277 1.61 -18.52 -1.72
N LEU A 278 1.67 -19.46 -2.69
CA LEU A 278 0.63 -20.46 -2.87
C LEU A 278 0.42 -21.30 -1.61
N ARG A 279 1.50 -21.84 -1.03
CA ARG A 279 1.42 -22.62 0.22
C ARG A 279 0.85 -21.81 1.38
N ARG A 280 1.24 -20.55 1.50
CA ARG A 280 0.74 -19.65 2.56
C ARG A 280 -0.73 -19.34 2.38
N VAL A 281 -1.16 -19.11 1.14
CA VAL A 281 -2.57 -18.87 0.80
C VAL A 281 -3.42 -20.09 1.15
N GLU A 282 -2.99 -21.28 0.78
CA GLU A 282 -3.70 -22.54 1.05
C GLU A 282 -3.82 -22.86 2.54
N ALA A 283 -2.82 -22.47 3.35
CA ALA A 283 -2.88 -22.60 4.79
C ALA A 283 -3.86 -21.61 5.47
N GLY A 284 -4.36 -20.63 4.72
CA GLY A 284 -5.26 -19.60 5.23
C GLY A 284 -4.56 -18.53 6.10
N PRO A 285 -5.31 -17.51 6.57
CA PRO A 285 -4.77 -16.46 7.45
C PRO A 285 -4.30 -17.02 8.80
N PRO A 286 -3.25 -16.44 9.43
CA PRO A 286 -2.76 -16.86 10.76
C PRO A 286 -3.68 -16.34 11.87
N ARG A 287 -4.76 -17.05 12.11
CA ARG A 287 -5.83 -16.70 13.10
C ARG A 287 -5.69 -17.47 14.40
#